data_a16c23d73b736c64843c9bb690c91e3d
#
_entry.id   a16c23d73b736c64843c9bb690c91e3d
#
_cell.length_a   1.000
_cell.length_b   1.000
_cell.length_c   1.000
_cell.angle_alpha   90.00
_cell.angle_beta   90.00
_cell.angle_gamma   90.00
#
_symmetry.space_group_name_H-M   'P 1'
#
loop_
_entity.id
_entity.type
_entity.pdbx_description
1 polymer ?
#
loop_
_entity_poly.entity_id
_entity_poly.type
_entity_poly.pdbx_seq_one_letter_code
_entity_poly.pdbx_strand_id
1 'polypeptide(L)'
;MSQLEQVIKSRKSVRAYDPEFKIDKKELEEILEIASSAPSSSNLQAWRFIVIQDQEKKKELTPFGNNQAAIDASSAIIAVIGDAEAYKNAQEIYAQNVELGYMDQAIAETYATNTYNSYSTLPQQVLSQFASYDAGLISMQILLLAKDRGYDTLVMGGFDKVDFAKRFELPENQFPIALIALGKAKAPAFNSSRLPLEKIVTFY
;
A
#
# COMPACT_ATOMS: atom_id res chain seq x y z
N MET A 1 11.20 -25.60 -1.07
CA MET A 1 10.46 -24.34 -0.91
C MET A 1 11.36 -23.23 -1.42
N SER A 2 10.89 -22.42 -2.37
CA SER A 2 11.66 -21.28 -2.88
C SER A 2 11.81 -20.21 -1.80
N GLN A 3 12.74 -19.26 -1.98
CA GLN A 3 12.91 -18.13 -1.07
C GLN A 3 11.61 -17.33 -0.94
N LEU A 4 10.93 -17.04 -2.05
CA LEU A 4 9.65 -16.35 -2.06
C LEU A 4 8.57 -17.08 -1.24
N GLU A 5 8.46 -18.40 -1.38
CA GLU A 5 7.51 -19.20 -0.57
C GLU A 5 7.83 -19.13 0.92
N GLN A 6 9.10 -19.07 1.30
CA GLN A 6 9.52 -18.93 2.69
C GLN A 6 9.10 -17.55 3.24
N VAL A 7 9.32 -16.48 2.48
CA VAL A 7 8.91 -15.12 2.83
C VAL A 7 7.40 -15.05 3.02
N ILE A 8 6.62 -15.55 2.03
CA ILE A 8 5.14 -15.55 2.09
C ILE A 8 4.65 -16.29 3.35
N LYS A 9 5.19 -17.48 3.65
CA LYS A 9 4.75 -18.29 4.80
C LYS A 9 5.21 -17.72 6.15
N SER A 10 6.37 -17.08 6.20
CA SER A 10 6.92 -16.49 7.43
C SER A 10 6.33 -15.14 7.79
N ARG A 11 5.79 -14.38 6.80
CA ARG A 11 5.16 -13.09 7.05
C ARG A 11 3.93 -13.26 7.96
N LYS A 12 3.93 -12.58 9.08
CA LYS A 12 2.85 -12.58 10.09
C LYS A 12 2.46 -11.14 10.43
N SER A 13 1.27 -10.97 11.01
CA SER A 13 0.83 -9.68 11.56
C SER A 13 1.40 -9.52 12.98
N VAL A 14 2.48 -8.74 13.09
CA VAL A 14 3.18 -8.48 14.35
C VAL A 14 2.53 -7.30 15.06
N ARG A 15 2.28 -7.42 16.37
CA ARG A 15 1.65 -6.37 17.20
C ARG A 15 2.56 -5.86 18.32
N ALA A 16 3.68 -6.52 18.55
CA ALA A 16 4.66 -6.11 19.56
C ALA A 16 5.98 -5.83 18.86
N TYR A 17 6.36 -4.57 18.81
CA TYR A 17 7.59 -4.09 18.20
C TYR A 17 8.64 -3.72 19.24
N ASP A 18 9.91 -3.73 18.83
CA ASP A 18 11.02 -3.16 19.56
C ASP A 18 11.01 -1.64 19.37
N PRO A 19 10.72 -0.84 20.42
CA PRO A 19 10.63 0.61 20.30
C PRO A 19 11.98 1.29 20.08
N GLU A 20 13.10 0.60 20.40
CA GLU A 20 14.46 1.13 20.20
C GLU A 20 14.92 0.98 18.75
N PHE A 21 14.32 0.05 17.99
CA PHE A 21 14.65 -0.12 16.60
C PHE A 21 14.09 1.02 15.76
N LYS A 22 14.98 1.66 14.98
CA LYS A 22 14.62 2.71 14.01
C LYS A 22 15.10 2.31 12.63
N ILE A 23 14.16 2.24 11.68
CA ILE A 23 14.49 2.00 10.28
C ILE A 23 14.99 3.30 9.64
N ASP A 24 16.03 3.19 8.82
CA ASP A 24 16.54 4.32 8.06
C ASP A 24 15.51 4.78 7.00
N LYS A 25 15.44 6.09 6.77
CA LYS A 25 14.55 6.68 5.77
C LYS A 25 14.86 6.13 4.36
N LYS A 26 16.15 5.99 4.03
CA LYS A 26 16.58 5.45 2.74
C LYS A 26 16.11 4.02 2.53
N GLU A 27 16.14 3.19 3.57
CA GLU A 27 15.63 1.82 3.53
C GLU A 27 14.11 1.78 3.26
N LEU A 28 13.34 2.71 3.87
CA LEU A 28 11.91 2.85 3.60
C LEU A 28 11.66 3.29 2.15
N GLU A 29 12.42 4.25 1.65
CA GLU A 29 12.35 4.74 0.27
C GLU A 29 12.61 3.59 -0.72
N GLU A 30 13.66 2.79 -0.49
CA GLU A 30 13.98 1.62 -1.35
C GLU A 30 12.86 0.56 -1.32
N ILE A 31 12.27 0.29 -0.15
CA ILE A 31 11.13 -0.64 -0.04
C ILE A 31 9.95 -0.13 -0.87
N LEU A 32 9.62 1.14 -0.76
CA LEU A 32 8.50 1.76 -1.49
C LEU A 32 8.77 1.83 -2.99
N GLU A 33 9.99 2.16 -3.39
CA GLU A 33 10.41 2.19 -4.79
C GLU A 33 10.25 0.82 -5.46
N ILE A 34 10.80 -0.23 -4.86
CA ILE A 34 10.68 -1.59 -5.38
C ILE A 34 9.20 -2.05 -5.36
N ALA A 35 8.47 -1.74 -4.28
CA ALA A 35 7.05 -2.09 -4.19
C ALA A 35 6.22 -1.40 -5.27
N SER A 36 6.61 -0.21 -5.73
CA SER A 36 5.91 0.54 -6.77
C SER A 36 5.93 -0.12 -8.15
N SER A 37 6.68 -1.23 -8.32
CA SER A 37 6.58 -2.12 -9.48
C SER A 37 5.31 -2.99 -9.48
N ALA A 38 4.45 -2.88 -8.47
CA ALA A 38 3.17 -3.59 -8.42
C ALA A 38 2.30 -3.23 -9.64
N PRO A 39 1.56 -4.21 -10.19
CA PRO A 39 0.60 -3.91 -11.25
C PRO A 39 -0.54 -3.05 -10.71
N SER A 40 -1.13 -2.25 -11.60
CA SER A 40 -2.31 -1.45 -11.29
C SER A 40 -3.23 -1.34 -12.50
N SER A 41 -4.47 -0.96 -12.25
CA SER A 41 -5.48 -0.75 -13.29
C SER A 41 -4.98 0.26 -14.32
N SER A 42 -4.81 -0.15 -15.58
CA SER A 42 -4.24 0.65 -16.69
C SER A 42 -2.89 1.32 -16.36
N ASN A 43 -2.12 0.72 -15.46
CA ASN A 43 -0.85 1.27 -14.93
C ASN A 43 -1.00 2.67 -14.28
N LEU A 44 -2.19 3.02 -13.80
CA LEU A 44 -2.48 4.36 -13.27
C LEU A 44 -1.88 4.62 -11.88
N GLN A 45 -1.40 3.57 -11.21
CA GLN A 45 -0.71 3.68 -9.92
C GLN A 45 -1.52 4.53 -8.93
N ALA A 46 -2.78 4.12 -8.74
CA ALA A 46 -3.80 4.84 -7.98
C ALA A 46 -3.55 4.78 -6.45
N TRP A 47 -2.29 4.86 -6.04
CA TRP A 47 -1.86 4.89 -4.65
C TRP A 47 -0.98 6.11 -4.36
N ARG A 48 -1.04 6.56 -3.10
CA ARG A 48 -0.13 7.54 -2.51
C ARG A 48 0.28 7.04 -1.14
N PHE A 49 1.40 7.51 -0.61
CA PHE A 49 1.87 7.12 0.71
C PHE A 49 2.15 8.33 1.58
N ILE A 50 1.77 8.20 2.85
CA ILE A 50 2.25 9.09 3.91
C ILE A 50 3.05 8.22 4.86
N VAL A 51 4.34 8.52 5.01
CA VAL A 51 5.25 7.80 5.91
C VAL A 51 5.46 8.60 7.17
N ILE A 52 5.15 8.00 8.32
CA ILE A 52 5.16 8.65 9.63
C ILE A 52 6.18 7.93 10.51
N GLN A 53 7.31 8.57 10.79
CA GLN A 53 8.35 8.11 11.73
C GLN A 53 8.35 8.94 13.02
N ASP A 54 7.84 10.16 12.96
CA ASP A 54 7.73 11.06 14.10
C ASP A 54 6.80 10.49 15.17
N GLN A 55 7.28 10.43 16.42
CA GLN A 55 6.57 9.78 17.52
C GLN A 55 5.29 10.54 17.92
N GLU A 56 5.32 11.88 17.90
CA GLU A 56 4.14 12.67 18.25
C GLU A 56 3.06 12.54 17.16
N LYS A 57 3.47 12.54 15.90
CA LYS A 57 2.55 12.26 14.78
C LYS A 57 1.92 10.87 14.84
N LYS A 58 2.66 9.85 15.29
CA LYS A 58 2.08 8.50 15.47
C LYS A 58 1.03 8.46 16.57
N LYS A 59 1.17 9.24 17.65
CA LYS A 59 0.17 9.34 18.72
C LYS A 59 -1.14 9.98 18.26
N GLU A 60 -1.10 10.78 17.21
CA GLU A 60 -2.29 11.40 16.62
C GLU A 60 -3.15 10.41 15.82
N LEU A 61 -2.60 9.24 15.47
CA LEU A 61 -3.36 8.21 14.79
C LEU A 61 -4.32 7.51 15.75
N THR A 62 -5.55 7.31 15.33
CA THR A 62 -6.64 6.77 16.15
C THR A 62 -7.11 5.41 15.59
N PRO A 63 -6.34 4.32 15.80
CA PRO A 63 -6.74 3.00 15.34
C PRO A 63 -7.88 2.45 16.18
N PHE A 64 -8.72 1.61 15.58
CA PHE A 64 -9.73 0.86 16.33
C PHE A 64 -9.10 -0.34 17.06
N GLY A 65 -9.66 -0.68 18.21
CA GLY A 65 -9.16 -1.76 19.04
C GLY A 65 -7.84 -1.45 19.72
N ASN A 66 -7.07 -2.49 20.05
CA ASN A 66 -5.86 -2.38 20.85
C ASN A 66 -4.57 -2.17 20.00
N ASN A 67 -4.67 -1.49 18.85
CA ASN A 67 -3.53 -1.34 17.95
C ASN A 67 -2.64 -0.13 18.23
N GLN A 68 -3.03 0.78 19.16
CA GLN A 68 -2.24 1.97 19.49
C GLN A 68 -0.83 1.61 19.96
N ALA A 69 -0.69 0.61 20.83
CA ALA A 69 0.62 0.17 21.30
C ALA A 69 1.53 -0.34 20.17
N ALA A 70 0.95 -0.96 19.12
CA ALA A 70 1.70 -1.38 17.95
C ALA A 70 2.16 -0.17 17.10
N ILE A 71 1.32 0.84 16.95
CA ILE A 71 1.66 2.10 16.27
C ILE A 71 2.80 2.79 17.01
N ASP A 72 2.65 3.00 18.32
CA ASP A 72 3.62 3.73 19.14
C ASP A 72 5.01 3.06 19.15
N ALA A 73 5.03 1.73 19.25
CA ALA A 73 6.27 0.95 19.31
C ALA A 73 6.89 0.67 17.93
N SER A 74 6.14 0.80 16.83
CA SER A 74 6.68 0.57 15.49
C SER A 74 7.72 1.62 15.09
N SER A 75 8.62 1.26 14.18
CA SER A 75 9.63 2.19 13.67
C SER A 75 9.05 3.21 12.71
N ALA A 76 8.07 2.79 11.91
CA ALA A 76 7.37 3.65 10.96
C ALA A 76 5.92 3.18 10.77
N ILE A 77 5.05 4.12 10.39
CA ILE A 77 3.74 3.85 9.82
C ILE A 77 3.75 4.30 8.37
N ILE A 78 3.33 3.41 7.47
CA ILE A 78 3.07 3.73 6.07
C ILE A 78 1.56 3.75 5.90
N ALA A 79 0.98 4.94 5.75
CA ALA A 79 -0.42 5.09 5.41
C ALA A 79 -0.58 4.93 3.89
N VAL A 80 -1.41 3.97 3.49
CA VAL A 80 -1.75 3.68 2.10
C VAL A 80 -3.02 4.47 1.75
N ILE A 81 -2.90 5.36 0.79
CA ILE A 81 -3.94 6.29 0.34
C ILE A 81 -4.35 5.90 -1.08
N GLY A 82 -5.65 5.77 -1.33
CA GLY A 82 -6.19 5.63 -2.68
C GLY A 82 -6.41 7.00 -3.33
N ASP A 83 -6.16 7.07 -4.64
CA ASP A 83 -6.41 8.26 -5.45
C ASP A 83 -7.43 7.92 -6.55
N ALA A 84 -8.68 8.36 -6.36
CA ALA A 84 -9.76 8.08 -7.29
C ALA A 84 -9.64 8.86 -8.62
N GLU A 85 -8.75 9.85 -8.69
CA GLU A 85 -8.50 10.62 -9.91
C GLU A 85 -7.14 10.31 -10.55
N ALA A 86 -6.51 9.20 -10.21
CA ALA A 86 -5.22 8.78 -10.75
C ALA A 86 -5.20 8.71 -12.30
N TYR A 87 -6.37 8.55 -12.95
CA TYR A 87 -6.49 8.57 -14.40
C TYR A 87 -6.03 9.89 -15.03
N LYS A 88 -6.00 10.99 -14.27
CA LYS A 88 -5.49 12.29 -14.71
C LYS A 88 -3.98 12.24 -15.00
N ASN A 89 -3.27 11.27 -14.43
CA ASN A 89 -1.84 11.05 -14.66
C ASN A 89 -1.54 10.21 -15.92
N ALA A 90 -2.57 9.77 -16.66
CA ALA A 90 -2.39 8.89 -17.83
C ALA A 90 -1.39 9.49 -18.85
N GLN A 91 -1.51 10.78 -19.15
CA GLN A 91 -0.61 11.45 -20.10
C GLN A 91 0.86 11.35 -19.67
N GLU A 92 1.15 11.63 -18.40
CA GLU A 92 2.51 11.56 -17.84
C GLU A 92 3.06 10.14 -17.84
N ILE A 93 2.24 9.16 -17.40
CA ILE A 93 2.63 7.75 -17.31
C ILE A 93 2.99 7.18 -18.68
N TYR A 94 2.16 7.45 -19.69
CA TYR A 94 2.43 6.96 -21.03
C TYR A 94 3.57 7.71 -21.72
N ALA A 95 3.79 9.00 -21.43
CA ALA A 95 4.96 9.73 -21.89
C ALA A 95 6.27 9.14 -21.33
N GLN A 96 6.29 8.76 -20.05
CA GLN A 96 7.44 8.08 -19.45
C GLN A 96 7.74 6.73 -20.13
N ASN A 97 6.72 5.98 -20.57
CA ASN A 97 6.93 4.73 -21.31
C ASN A 97 7.64 4.97 -22.65
N VAL A 98 7.38 6.11 -23.30
CA VAL A 98 8.10 6.51 -24.53
C VAL A 98 9.54 6.87 -24.21
N GLU A 99 9.79 7.70 -23.20
CA GLU A 99 11.13 8.10 -22.78
C GLU A 99 12.01 6.90 -22.41
N LEU A 100 11.42 5.87 -21.80
CA LEU A 100 12.09 4.63 -21.43
C LEU A 100 12.21 3.62 -22.59
N GLY A 101 11.67 3.93 -23.78
CA GLY A 101 11.73 3.06 -24.95
C GLY A 101 10.80 1.84 -24.88
N TYR A 102 9.78 1.87 -23.99
CA TYR A 102 8.83 0.75 -23.82
C TYR A 102 7.62 0.83 -24.76
N MET A 103 7.39 1.99 -25.38
CA MET A 103 6.23 2.24 -26.24
C MET A 103 6.52 3.31 -27.30
N ASP A 104 5.91 3.15 -28.48
CA ASP A 104 5.96 4.18 -29.52
C ASP A 104 5.09 5.39 -29.16
N GLN A 105 5.50 6.60 -29.57
CA GLN A 105 4.84 7.86 -29.27
C GLN A 105 3.33 7.84 -29.67
N ALA A 106 3.01 7.42 -30.89
CA ALA A 106 1.63 7.41 -31.38
C ALA A 106 0.73 6.43 -30.60
N ILE A 107 1.31 5.32 -30.15
CA ILE A 107 0.61 4.34 -29.31
C ILE A 107 0.37 4.95 -27.93
N ALA A 108 1.36 5.57 -27.32
CA ALA A 108 1.28 6.20 -26.01
C ALA A 108 0.19 7.29 -25.96
N GLU A 109 0.14 8.17 -26.95
CA GLU A 109 -0.87 9.22 -27.08
C GLU A 109 -2.29 8.65 -27.18
N THR A 110 -2.44 7.58 -27.95
CA THR A 110 -3.72 6.87 -28.10
C THR A 110 -4.16 6.25 -26.78
N TYR A 111 -3.27 5.55 -26.09
CA TYR A 111 -3.57 4.92 -24.80
C TYR A 111 -3.86 5.96 -23.70
N ALA A 112 -3.08 7.03 -23.62
CA ALA A 112 -3.32 8.10 -22.66
C ALA A 112 -4.71 8.71 -22.83
N THR A 113 -5.08 9.04 -24.08
CA THR A 113 -6.38 9.62 -24.41
C THR A 113 -7.53 8.66 -24.10
N ASN A 114 -7.42 7.40 -24.53
CA ASN A 114 -8.46 6.39 -24.31
C ASN A 114 -8.63 6.09 -22.81
N THR A 115 -7.53 5.98 -22.06
CA THR A 115 -7.56 5.77 -20.62
C THR A 115 -8.25 6.92 -19.92
N TYR A 116 -7.82 8.17 -20.18
CA TYR A 116 -8.45 9.34 -19.61
C TYR A 116 -9.96 9.38 -19.88
N ASN A 117 -10.35 9.23 -21.13
CA ASN A 117 -11.76 9.29 -21.55
C ASN A 117 -12.60 8.20 -20.88
N SER A 118 -12.07 6.97 -20.80
CA SER A 118 -12.78 5.84 -20.21
C SER A 118 -13.00 6.02 -18.71
N TYR A 119 -11.94 6.43 -17.99
CA TYR A 119 -12.02 6.56 -16.54
C TYR A 119 -12.77 7.82 -16.09
N SER A 120 -12.63 8.95 -16.81
CA SER A 120 -13.29 10.21 -16.47
C SER A 120 -14.83 10.15 -16.50
N THR A 121 -15.40 9.14 -17.15
CA THR A 121 -16.86 8.92 -17.20
C THR A 121 -17.37 7.99 -16.11
N LEU A 122 -16.48 7.36 -15.34
CA LEU A 122 -16.87 6.41 -14.30
C LEU A 122 -17.34 7.12 -13.02
N PRO A 123 -18.32 6.55 -12.31
CA PRO A 123 -18.71 7.06 -11.00
C PRO A 123 -17.54 7.01 -10.01
N GLN A 124 -17.46 8.00 -9.11
CA GLN A 124 -16.45 8.09 -8.04
C GLN A 124 -16.30 6.77 -7.25
N GLN A 125 -17.42 6.10 -6.96
CA GLN A 125 -17.41 4.83 -6.24
C GLN A 125 -16.63 3.74 -6.99
N VAL A 126 -16.75 3.67 -8.32
CA VAL A 126 -16.03 2.69 -9.15
C VAL A 126 -14.55 3.01 -9.18
N LEU A 127 -14.18 4.29 -9.34
CA LEU A 127 -12.79 4.74 -9.29
C LEU A 127 -12.14 4.42 -7.94
N SER A 128 -12.86 4.63 -6.84
CA SER A 128 -12.39 4.28 -5.49
C SER A 128 -12.21 2.76 -5.31
N GLN A 129 -13.02 1.93 -5.95
CA GLN A 129 -12.86 0.47 -5.93
C GLN A 129 -11.58 0.04 -6.67
N PHE A 130 -11.29 0.61 -7.84
CA PHE A 130 -10.02 0.37 -8.54
C PHE A 130 -8.83 0.80 -7.70
N ALA A 131 -8.85 2.02 -7.16
CA ALA A 131 -7.78 2.50 -6.29
C ALA A 131 -7.59 1.62 -5.04
N SER A 132 -8.67 1.10 -4.46
CA SER A 132 -8.60 0.19 -3.31
C SER A 132 -8.01 -1.17 -3.67
N TYR A 133 -8.35 -1.71 -4.84
CA TYR A 133 -7.76 -2.96 -5.35
C TYR A 133 -6.26 -2.81 -5.62
N ASP A 134 -5.88 -1.76 -6.34
CA ASP A 134 -4.48 -1.45 -6.65
C ASP A 134 -3.66 -1.23 -5.36
N ALA A 135 -4.23 -0.54 -4.37
CA ALA A 135 -3.62 -0.35 -3.07
C ALA A 135 -3.40 -1.66 -2.30
N GLY A 136 -4.29 -2.65 -2.47
CA GLY A 136 -4.11 -3.99 -1.93
C GLY A 136 -2.92 -4.72 -2.56
N LEU A 137 -2.73 -4.59 -3.87
CA LEU A 137 -1.62 -5.19 -4.61
C LEU A 137 -0.27 -4.63 -4.13
N ILE A 138 -0.12 -3.31 -4.10
CA ILE A 138 1.14 -2.69 -3.65
C ILE A 138 1.37 -2.90 -2.15
N SER A 139 0.33 -2.88 -1.33
CA SER A 139 0.46 -3.19 0.10
C SER A 139 1.08 -4.56 0.30
N MET A 140 0.63 -5.58 -0.44
CA MET A 140 1.20 -6.93 -0.31
C MET A 140 2.67 -6.97 -0.73
N GLN A 141 3.09 -6.24 -1.79
CA GLN A 141 4.52 -6.13 -2.14
C GLN A 141 5.33 -5.48 -1.02
N ILE A 142 4.85 -4.39 -0.41
CA ILE A 142 5.50 -3.76 0.75
C ILE A 142 5.69 -4.77 1.89
N LEU A 143 4.66 -5.57 2.22
CA LEU A 143 4.73 -6.55 3.30
C LEU A 143 5.75 -7.65 3.04
N LEU A 144 5.84 -8.13 1.80
CA LEU A 144 6.78 -9.18 1.40
C LEU A 144 8.22 -8.66 1.37
N LEU A 145 8.44 -7.48 0.79
CA LEU A 145 9.77 -6.83 0.78
C LEU A 145 10.26 -6.53 2.19
N ALA A 146 9.40 -5.98 3.04
CA ALA A 146 9.73 -5.74 4.44
C ALA A 146 10.14 -7.04 5.13
N LYS A 147 9.39 -8.14 4.91
CA LYS A 147 9.70 -9.44 5.50
C LYS A 147 10.98 -10.03 4.97
N ASP A 148 11.25 -9.95 3.67
CA ASP A 148 12.49 -10.42 3.05
C ASP A 148 13.72 -9.70 3.61
N ARG A 149 13.59 -8.40 3.88
CA ARG A 149 14.62 -7.57 4.53
C ARG A 149 14.69 -7.74 6.06
N GLY A 150 13.93 -8.70 6.61
CA GLY A 150 13.95 -9.03 8.04
C GLY A 150 13.20 -8.04 8.92
N TYR A 151 12.26 -7.27 8.37
CA TYR A 151 11.31 -6.44 9.11
C TYR A 151 9.98 -7.18 9.29
N ASP A 152 9.20 -6.71 10.24
CA ASP A 152 7.88 -7.23 10.53
C ASP A 152 6.83 -6.12 10.36
N THR A 153 5.62 -6.54 10.00
CA THR A 153 4.56 -5.60 9.67
C THR A 153 3.21 -5.97 10.28
N LEU A 154 2.35 -4.94 10.43
CA LEU A 154 0.93 -5.09 10.74
C LEU A 154 0.12 -4.18 9.85
N VAL A 155 -0.85 -4.73 9.11
CA VAL A 155 -1.83 -3.94 8.35
C VAL A 155 -3.06 -3.71 9.20
N MET A 156 -3.49 -2.46 9.29
CA MET A 156 -4.66 -2.01 10.03
C MET A 156 -5.60 -1.26 9.08
N GLY A 157 -6.79 -1.82 8.82
CA GLY A 157 -7.85 -1.16 8.06
C GLY A 157 -8.84 -0.41 8.94
N GLY A 158 -8.84 -0.70 10.26
CA GLY A 158 -9.73 -0.13 11.24
C GLY A 158 -9.10 1.06 11.97
N PHE A 159 -9.37 2.28 11.49
CA PHE A 159 -9.00 3.56 12.12
C PHE A 159 -9.97 4.64 11.65
N ASP A 160 -9.95 5.80 12.31
CA ASP A 160 -10.79 6.92 11.88
C ASP A 160 -10.22 7.54 10.59
N LYS A 161 -10.82 7.15 9.46
CA LYS A 161 -10.40 7.60 8.14
C LYS A 161 -10.75 9.05 7.86
N VAL A 162 -11.83 9.53 8.47
CA VAL A 162 -12.28 10.93 8.29
C VAL A 162 -11.35 11.86 9.05
N ASP A 163 -11.06 11.53 10.31
CA ASP A 163 -10.11 12.31 11.11
C ASP A 163 -8.71 12.27 10.48
N PHE A 164 -8.27 11.10 10.00
CA PHE A 164 -6.99 10.96 9.30
C PHE A 164 -6.92 11.87 8.06
N ALA A 165 -7.93 11.81 7.19
CA ALA A 165 -7.95 12.63 5.97
C ALA A 165 -7.89 14.13 6.29
N LYS A 166 -8.61 14.57 7.33
CA LYS A 166 -8.59 15.96 7.79
C LYS A 166 -7.22 16.37 8.35
N ARG A 167 -6.60 15.53 9.20
CA ARG A 167 -5.30 15.81 9.84
C ARG A 167 -4.15 15.90 8.85
N PHE A 168 -4.17 15.05 7.83
CA PHE A 168 -3.16 15.03 6.79
C PHE A 168 -3.56 15.81 5.53
N GLU A 169 -4.62 16.61 5.62
CA GLU A 169 -5.08 17.52 4.56
C GLU A 169 -5.20 16.84 3.19
N LEU A 170 -5.79 15.63 3.19
CA LEU A 170 -5.94 14.88 1.94
C LEU A 170 -6.88 15.62 0.98
N PRO A 171 -6.53 15.70 -0.31
CA PRO A 171 -7.45 16.18 -1.35
C PRO A 171 -8.72 15.34 -1.41
N GLU A 172 -9.83 15.90 -1.90
CA GLU A 172 -11.15 15.24 -1.95
C GLU A 172 -11.15 13.91 -2.76
N ASN A 173 -10.26 13.82 -3.76
CA ASN A 173 -10.09 12.61 -4.56
C ASN A 173 -9.24 11.54 -3.88
N GLN A 174 -8.62 11.84 -2.74
CA GLN A 174 -7.77 10.91 -1.99
C GLN A 174 -8.46 10.44 -0.71
N PHE A 175 -8.29 9.16 -0.39
CA PHE A 175 -8.90 8.55 0.78
C PHE A 175 -7.99 7.50 1.42
N PRO A 176 -7.94 7.45 2.76
CA PRO A 176 -7.09 6.50 3.46
C PRO A 176 -7.67 5.08 3.37
N ILE A 177 -6.82 4.10 3.06
CA ILE A 177 -7.21 2.70 2.92
C ILE A 177 -6.75 1.89 4.11
N ALA A 178 -5.45 1.90 4.41
CA ALA A 178 -4.85 1.13 5.49
C ALA A 178 -3.62 1.85 6.08
N LEU A 179 -3.30 1.50 7.32
CA LEU A 179 -2.05 1.83 7.98
C LEU A 179 -1.20 0.55 8.05
N ILE A 180 0.06 0.61 7.62
CA ILE A 180 1.03 -0.47 7.74
C ILE A 180 2.07 -0.05 8.78
N ALA A 181 2.02 -0.66 9.98
CA ALA A 181 3.10 -0.52 10.94
C ALA A 181 4.28 -1.40 10.51
N LEU A 182 5.49 -0.87 10.60
CA LEU A 182 6.73 -1.53 10.22
C LEU A 182 7.78 -1.37 11.32
N GLY A 183 8.51 -2.45 11.62
CA GLY A 183 9.55 -2.46 12.65
C GLY A 183 10.17 -3.83 12.84
N LYS A 184 10.85 -4.06 13.96
CA LYS A 184 11.34 -5.39 14.38
C LYS A 184 10.40 -5.96 15.44
N ALA A 185 10.04 -7.22 15.31
CA ALA A 185 9.23 -7.91 16.32
C ALA A 185 9.99 -8.01 17.66
N LYS A 186 9.33 -7.60 18.75
CA LYS A 186 9.79 -7.83 20.13
C LYS A 186 9.30 -9.17 20.68
N ALA A 187 8.18 -9.68 20.13
CA ALA A 187 7.57 -10.94 20.51
C ALA A 187 7.02 -11.66 19.28
N PRO A 188 6.91 -13.00 19.31
CA PRO A 188 6.34 -13.76 18.22
C PRO A 188 4.90 -13.32 17.90
N ALA A 189 4.58 -13.28 16.60
CA ALA A 189 3.21 -13.04 16.16
C ALA A 189 2.33 -14.26 16.41
N PHE A 190 1.03 -14.01 16.58
CA PHE A 190 0.03 -15.08 16.65
C PHE A 190 -0.09 -15.79 15.30
N ASN A 191 -0.28 -17.10 15.36
CA ASN A 191 -0.65 -17.86 14.18
C ASN A 191 -2.13 -17.61 13.82
N SER A 192 -2.44 -17.72 12.55
CA SER A 192 -3.80 -17.62 12.05
C SER A 192 -4.10 -18.74 11.04
N SER A 193 -5.27 -19.34 11.15
CA SER A 193 -5.76 -20.34 10.21
C SER A 193 -6.13 -19.73 8.86
N ARG A 194 -6.33 -20.58 7.88
CA ARG A 194 -6.95 -20.27 6.58
C ARG A 194 -8.07 -21.27 6.33
N LEU A 195 -9.07 -20.83 5.59
CA LEU A 195 -10.09 -21.77 5.13
C LEU A 195 -9.46 -22.80 4.20
N PRO A 196 -9.94 -24.05 4.20
CA PRO A 196 -9.54 -25.06 3.24
C PRO A 196 -9.79 -24.60 1.80
N LEU A 197 -8.91 -25.04 0.87
CA LEU A 197 -8.93 -24.58 -0.52
C LEU A 197 -10.27 -24.85 -1.21
N GLU A 198 -10.88 -25.98 -0.93
CA GLU A 198 -12.19 -26.42 -1.47
C GLU A 198 -13.35 -25.49 -1.09
N LYS A 199 -13.19 -24.65 -0.06
CA LYS A 199 -14.19 -23.63 0.31
C LYS A 199 -14.07 -22.31 -0.43
N ILE A 200 -12.96 -22.09 -1.11
CA ILE A 200 -12.64 -20.79 -1.74
C ILE A 200 -12.27 -20.92 -3.23
N VAL A 201 -12.22 -22.16 -3.77
CA VAL A 201 -11.89 -22.43 -5.17
C VAL A 201 -12.95 -23.32 -5.79
N THR A 202 -13.37 -22.96 -6.98
CA THR A 202 -14.21 -23.79 -7.84
C THR A 202 -13.48 -24.01 -9.17
N PHE A 203 -13.38 -25.26 -9.60
CA PHE A 203 -12.86 -25.64 -10.92
C PHE A 203 -14.04 -25.98 -11.84
N TYR A 204 -13.99 -25.54 -13.09
CA TYR A 204 -14.96 -25.84 -14.13
C TYR A 204 -14.30 -26.67 -15.22
#